data_dbd7c333855dcb72408dfd40642fe516
#
_entry.id   dbd7c333855dcb72408dfd40642fe516
#
_cell.length_a   1.000
_cell.length_b   1.000
_cell.length_c   1.000
_cell.angle_alpha   90.00
_cell.angle_beta   90.00
_cell.angle_gamma   90.00
#
_symmetry.space_group_name_H-M   'P 1'
#
loop_
_entity.id
_entity.type
_entity.pdbx_description
1 polymer ?
#
loop_
_entity_poly.entity_id
_entity_poly.type
_entity_poly.pdbx_seq_one_letter_code
_entity_poly.pdbx_strand_id
1 'polypeptide(L)'
;MPHASLPTENVLQGRTFDAVLFDMDGTLIDSTPAVDRSWAAWAREWGVAKDDTAHGRPARDIIEELVPADRVDEAIARVLALETADTDDIIVLPGAAALMTSLPEARRAIVTSCARPLAEARLAASAFPAPAVIVTIDDTPNGKPEPDPFLEGAARLGVDPSRCLVIEDAPAGLQAGRAAGCTTIAVTGTYPAAELDADLVVPGLDSLRIEVTPDGLIVHVESPKS
;
A
#
# COMPACT_ATOMS: atom_id res chain seq x y z
N MET A 1 18.66 23.61 -1.06
CA MET A 1 18.15 22.81 -2.20
C MET A 1 16.75 23.34 -2.49
N PRO A 2 16.44 23.77 -3.71
CA PRO A 2 15.08 24.20 -4.04
C PRO A 2 14.16 22.99 -3.96
N HIS A 3 13.10 23.10 -3.16
CA HIS A 3 11.98 22.17 -3.19
C HIS A 3 11.41 22.15 -4.61
N ALA A 4 11.51 21.02 -5.29
CA ALA A 4 10.78 20.83 -6.54
C ALA A 4 9.28 20.98 -6.18
N SER A 5 8.64 22.01 -6.73
CA SER A 5 7.19 22.19 -6.60
C SER A 5 6.53 20.98 -7.28
N LEU A 6 5.76 20.21 -6.53
CA LEU A 6 4.88 19.21 -7.11
C LEU A 6 3.95 19.90 -8.12
N PRO A 7 3.58 19.24 -9.23
CA PRO A 7 2.75 19.86 -10.25
C PRO A 7 1.40 20.28 -9.63
N THR A 8 1.07 21.55 -9.75
CA THR A 8 -0.15 22.18 -9.21
C THR A 8 -1.39 21.92 -10.07
N GLU A 9 -1.24 21.27 -11.22
CA GLU A 9 -2.38 20.89 -12.06
C GLU A 9 -2.84 19.47 -11.70
N ASN A 10 -4.11 19.36 -11.31
CA ASN A 10 -4.75 18.06 -11.09
C ASN A 10 -4.94 17.38 -12.47
N VAL A 11 -3.99 16.53 -12.85
CA VAL A 11 -4.01 15.78 -14.12
C VAL A 11 -5.19 14.81 -14.22
N LEU A 12 -5.91 14.58 -13.12
CA LEU A 12 -7.12 13.77 -13.05
C LEU A 12 -8.41 14.58 -13.19
N GLN A 13 -8.29 15.92 -13.44
CA GLN A 13 -9.45 16.80 -13.56
C GLN A 13 -10.38 16.36 -14.68
N GLY A 14 -11.68 16.21 -14.36
CA GLY A 14 -12.71 15.75 -15.29
C GLY A 14 -12.79 14.22 -15.47
N ARG A 15 -11.91 13.45 -14.81
CA ARG A 15 -12.04 11.98 -14.78
C ARG A 15 -12.91 11.53 -13.62
N THR A 16 -13.69 10.46 -13.86
CA THR A 16 -14.49 9.79 -12.83
C THR A 16 -14.03 8.35 -12.68
N PHE A 17 -14.09 7.85 -11.46
CA PHE A 17 -13.69 6.49 -11.09
C PHE A 17 -14.86 5.75 -10.45
N ASP A 18 -14.86 4.43 -10.53
CA ASP A 18 -15.89 3.61 -9.90
C ASP A 18 -15.47 3.11 -8.52
N ALA A 19 -14.17 2.91 -8.30
CA ALA A 19 -13.63 2.47 -7.01
C ALA A 19 -12.22 2.99 -6.74
N VAL A 20 -11.81 2.93 -5.45
CA VAL A 20 -10.45 3.18 -4.99
C VAL A 20 -9.90 1.90 -4.37
N LEU A 21 -8.73 1.49 -4.84
CA LEU A 21 -7.95 0.38 -4.34
C LEU A 21 -6.73 0.94 -3.60
N PHE A 22 -6.72 0.77 -2.30
CA PHE A 22 -5.66 1.31 -1.44
C PHE A 22 -4.61 0.24 -1.15
N ASP A 23 -3.35 0.56 -1.27
CA ASP A 23 -2.34 -0.16 -0.54
C ASP A 23 -2.50 0.08 0.97
N MET A 24 -1.79 -0.69 1.80
CA MET A 24 -1.94 -0.64 3.25
C MET A 24 -0.73 0.01 3.95
N ASP A 25 0.43 -0.63 3.89
CA ASP A 25 1.61 -0.24 4.66
C ASP A 25 2.40 0.88 3.97
N GLY A 26 2.57 2.02 4.63
CA GLY A 26 3.13 3.23 4.02
C GLY A 26 2.09 4.11 3.32
N THR A 27 0.88 3.58 3.08
CA THR A 27 -0.24 4.30 2.45
C THR A 27 -1.35 4.64 3.44
N LEU A 28 -1.90 3.65 4.15
CA LEU A 28 -2.98 3.83 5.14
C LEU A 28 -2.48 3.84 6.57
N ILE A 29 -1.46 3.04 6.85
CA ILE A 29 -0.83 2.89 8.16
C ILE A 29 0.69 2.99 8.03
N ASP A 30 1.35 3.48 9.08
CA ASP A 30 2.78 3.36 9.26
C ASP A 30 3.07 2.16 10.17
N SER A 31 3.65 1.12 9.60
CA SER A 31 4.12 -0.08 10.29
C SER A 31 5.65 -0.17 10.37
N THR A 32 6.36 0.84 9.85
CA THR A 32 7.82 0.85 9.72
C THR A 32 8.55 0.50 11.02
N PRO A 33 8.21 1.08 12.20
CA PRO A 33 8.91 0.73 13.44
C PRO A 33 8.77 -0.74 13.83
N ALA A 34 7.59 -1.35 13.65
CA ALA A 34 7.34 -2.75 13.95
C ALA A 34 8.08 -3.68 12.97
N VAL A 35 8.06 -3.34 11.68
CA VAL A 35 8.82 -4.05 10.63
C VAL A 35 10.31 -4.03 10.97
N ASP A 36 10.87 -2.87 11.28
CA ASP A 36 12.28 -2.71 11.62
C ASP A 36 12.72 -3.58 12.81
N ARG A 37 11.92 -3.63 13.87
CA ARG A 37 12.18 -4.47 15.03
C ARG A 37 12.13 -5.96 14.69
N SER A 38 11.12 -6.37 13.92
CA SER A 38 10.91 -7.75 13.51
C SER A 38 12.06 -8.25 12.62
N TRP A 39 12.47 -7.47 11.62
CA TRP A 39 13.60 -7.80 10.76
C TRP A 39 14.93 -7.79 11.50
N ALA A 40 15.14 -6.87 12.44
CA ALA A 40 16.32 -6.88 13.30
C ALA A 40 16.37 -8.11 14.22
N ALA A 41 15.23 -8.56 14.74
CA ALA A 41 15.14 -9.79 15.52
C ALA A 41 15.43 -11.02 14.65
N TRP A 42 14.82 -11.08 13.47
CA TRP A 42 15.04 -12.14 12.48
C TRP A 42 16.53 -12.23 12.06
N ALA A 43 17.14 -11.11 11.69
CA ALA A 43 18.55 -11.06 11.29
C ALA A 43 19.49 -11.59 12.38
N ARG A 44 19.22 -11.26 13.65
CA ARG A 44 19.98 -11.79 14.79
C ARG A 44 19.80 -13.29 14.97
N GLU A 45 18.58 -13.82 14.84
CA GLU A 45 18.29 -15.25 14.94
C GLU A 45 18.98 -16.07 13.84
N TRP A 46 19.03 -15.49 12.64
CA TRP A 46 19.61 -16.16 11.46
C TRP A 46 21.09 -15.89 11.25
N GLY A 47 21.69 -15.02 12.06
CA GLY A 47 23.12 -14.69 12.00
C GLY A 47 23.52 -13.96 10.70
N VAL A 48 22.60 -13.20 10.11
CA VAL A 48 22.80 -12.40 8.89
C VAL A 48 22.85 -10.91 9.23
N ALA A 49 23.45 -10.11 8.36
CA ALA A 49 23.41 -8.67 8.51
C ALA A 49 21.99 -8.15 8.23
N LYS A 50 21.53 -7.15 9.03
CA LYS A 50 20.29 -6.44 8.70
C LYS A 50 20.49 -5.68 7.39
N ASP A 51 19.60 -5.87 6.45
CA ASP A 51 19.55 -5.07 5.24
C ASP A 51 18.65 -3.85 5.46
N ASP A 52 19.28 -2.68 5.61
CA ASP A 52 18.55 -1.41 5.80
C ASP A 52 17.87 -0.92 4.50
N THR A 53 18.09 -1.60 3.36
CA THR A 53 17.45 -1.29 2.07
C THR A 53 16.23 -2.16 1.78
N ALA A 54 15.80 -2.96 2.75
CA ALA A 54 14.74 -3.98 2.59
C ALA A 54 13.32 -3.40 2.44
N HIS A 55 13.10 -2.11 2.77
CA HIS A 55 11.79 -1.50 2.69
C HIS A 55 11.21 -1.53 1.26
N GLY A 56 9.98 -2.02 1.13
CA GLY A 56 9.24 -2.05 -0.13
C GLY A 56 9.64 -3.18 -1.10
N ARG A 57 10.63 -4.03 -0.74
CA ARG A 57 10.94 -5.26 -1.47
C ARG A 57 10.12 -6.44 -0.92
N PRO A 58 9.74 -7.42 -1.75
CA PRO A 58 9.15 -8.65 -1.26
C PRO A 58 10.08 -9.36 -0.27
N ALA A 59 9.54 -9.82 0.86
CA ALA A 59 10.32 -10.50 1.89
C ALA A 59 11.06 -11.73 1.34
N ARG A 60 10.44 -12.47 0.41
CA ARG A 60 11.04 -13.63 -0.24
C ARG A 60 12.34 -13.28 -0.96
N ASP A 61 12.34 -12.22 -1.76
CA ASP A 61 13.50 -11.80 -2.54
C ASP A 61 14.70 -11.47 -1.65
N ILE A 62 14.42 -10.77 -0.53
CA ILE A 62 15.45 -10.43 0.46
C ILE A 62 15.99 -11.69 1.14
N ILE A 63 15.11 -12.59 1.54
CA ILE A 63 15.46 -13.79 2.28
C ILE A 63 16.25 -14.77 1.39
N GLU A 64 15.89 -14.91 0.10
CA GLU A 64 16.60 -15.75 -0.87
C GLU A 64 18.05 -15.29 -1.08
N GLU A 65 18.36 -14.01 -0.92
CA GLU A 65 19.72 -13.48 -0.99
C GLU A 65 20.55 -13.78 0.28
N LEU A 66 19.90 -14.02 1.42
CA LEU A 66 20.54 -14.06 2.73
C LEU A 66 20.66 -15.48 3.32
N VAL A 67 19.81 -16.43 2.91
CA VAL A 67 19.78 -17.77 3.49
C VAL A 67 19.87 -18.86 2.43
N PRO A 68 20.33 -20.09 2.80
CA PRO A 68 20.34 -21.23 1.88
C PRO A 68 18.95 -21.55 1.35
N ALA A 69 18.87 -21.97 0.07
CA ALA A 69 17.61 -22.21 -0.64
C ALA A 69 16.67 -23.21 0.06
N ASP A 70 17.22 -24.21 0.75
CA ASP A 70 16.47 -25.22 1.50
C ASP A 70 15.88 -24.68 2.84
N ARG A 71 16.23 -23.45 3.23
CA ARG A 71 15.75 -22.81 4.46
C ARG A 71 14.89 -21.57 4.21
N VAL A 72 14.68 -21.19 2.96
CA VAL A 72 13.93 -19.96 2.60
C VAL A 72 12.52 -19.97 3.20
N ASP A 73 11.77 -21.06 3.04
CA ASP A 73 10.38 -21.13 3.54
C ASP A 73 10.32 -21.08 5.08
N GLU A 74 11.28 -21.68 5.78
CA GLU A 74 11.40 -21.57 7.25
C GLU A 74 11.68 -20.12 7.67
N ALA A 75 12.57 -19.45 6.94
CA ALA A 75 12.96 -18.08 7.21
C ALA A 75 11.80 -17.08 6.97
N ILE A 76 11.03 -17.28 5.90
CA ILE A 76 9.83 -16.50 5.59
C ILE A 76 8.76 -16.70 6.68
N ALA A 77 8.49 -17.95 7.05
CA ALA A 77 7.52 -18.23 8.11
C ALA A 77 7.94 -17.58 9.45
N ARG A 78 9.25 -17.51 9.72
CA ARG A 78 9.77 -16.89 10.94
C ARG A 78 9.62 -15.37 10.94
N VAL A 79 9.96 -14.67 9.85
CA VAL A 79 9.78 -13.21 9.80
C VAL A 79 8.30 -12.84 9.89
N LEU A 80 7.43 -13.57 9.18
CA LEU A 80 5.98 -13.38 9.27
C LEU A 80 5.45 -13.55 10.70
N ALA A 81 5.94 -14.57 11.43
CA ALA A 81 5.57 -14.76 12.82
C ALA A 81 6.01 -13.62 13.73
N LEU A 82 7.21 -13.07 13.50
CA LEU A 82 7.72 -11.91 14.24
C LEU A 82 6.90 -10.66 13.95
N GLU A 83 6.64 -10.35 12.69
CA GLU A 83 5.84 -9.19 12.28
C GLU A 83 4.37 -9.28 12.77
N THR A 84 3.80 -10.49 12.77
CA THR A 84 2.43 -10.68 13.28
C THR A 84 2.35 -10.53 14.80
N ALA A 85 3.43 -10.86 15.51
CA ALA A 85 3.50 -10.74 16.96
C ALA A 85 3.86 -9.31 17.44
N ASP A 86 4.57 -8.53 16.62
CA ASP A 86 4.96 -7.15 16.93
C ASP A 86 4.09 -6.18 16.14
N THR A 87 3.06 -5.68 16.78
CA THR A 87 2.13 -4.67 16.24
C THR A 87 2.18 -3.36 17.04
N ASP A 88 3.20 -3.20 17.87
CA ASP A 88 3.39 -1.98 18.64
C ASP A 88 3.75 -0.80 17.72
N ASP A 89 3.27 0.38 18.08
CA ASP A 89 3.53 1.64 17.37
C ASP A 89 2.99 1.72 15.92
N ILE A 90 2.10 0.81 15.52
CA ILE A 90 1.40 0.93 14.24
C ILE A 90 0.37 2.05 14.35
N ILE A 91 0.51 3.08 13.52
CA ILE A 91 -0.35 4.25 13.52
C ILE A 91 -1.08 4.43 12.18
N VAL A 92 -2.28 5.01 12.25
CA VAL A 92 -3.01 5.43 11.05
C VAL A 92 -2.39 6.69 10.49
N LEU A 93 -2.07 6.70 9.21
CA LEU A 93 -1.50 7.86 8.53
C LEU A 93 -2.52 9.01 8.39
N PRO A 94 -2.05 10.27 8.37
CA PRO A 94 -2.93 11.43 8.24
C PRO A 94 -3.85 11.34 7.02
N GLY A 95 -5.13 11.59 7.22
CA GLY A 95 -6.15 11.53 6.16
C GLY A 95 -6.68 10.13 5.84
N ALA A 96 -5.96 9.05 6.16
CA ALA A 96 -6.29 7.69 5.72
C ALA A 96 -7.68 7.21 6.19
N ALA A 97 -7.97 7.30 7.48
CA ALA A 97 -9.27 6.87 8.01
C ALA A 97 -10.42 7.75 7.50
N ALA A 98 -10.20 9.05 7.37
CA ALA A 98 -11.20 9.98 6.85
C ALA A 98 -11.51 9.70 5.37
N LEU A 99 -10.48 9.49 4.55
CA LEU A 99 -10.63 9.18 3.13
C LEU A 99 -11.33 7.82 2.95
N MET A 100 -10.87 6.79 3.67
CA MET A 100 -11.49 5.46 3.64
C MET A 100 -12.97 5.51 3.97
N THR A 101 -13.36 6.19 5.06
CA THR A 101 -14.75 6.25 5.52
C THR A 101 -15.64 7.18 4.69
N SER A 102 -15.08 8.10 3.92
CA SER A 102 -15.83 8.96 3.00
C SER A 102 -16.39 8.22 1.78
N LEU A 103 -15.84 7.04 1.48
CA LEU A 103 -16.24 6.24 0.32
C LEU A 103 -17.31 5.21 0.68
N PRO A 104 -18.27 4.94 -0.24
CA PRO A 104 -19.18 3.81 -0.07
C PRO A 104 -18.42 2.47 0.00
N GLU A 105 -18.93 1.53 0.80
CA GLU A 105 -18.30 0.22 1.01
C GLU A 105 -18.04 -0.54 -0.31
N ALA A 106 -18.98 -0.46 -1.25
CA ALA A 106 -18.86 -1.10 -2.56
C ALA A 106 -17.86 -0.43 -3.53
N ARG A 107 -17.21 0.66 -3.10
CA ARG A 107 -16.28 1.46 -3.94
C ARG A 107 -14.89 1.58 -3.33
N ARG A 108 -14.56 0.74 -2.34
CA ARG A 108 -13.26 0.79 -1.66
C ARG A 108 -12.76 -0.61 -1.32
N ALA A 109 -11.46 -0.82 -1.49
CA ALA A 109 -10.78 -2.05 -1.07
C ALA A 109 -9.37 -1.75 -0.58
N ILE A 110 -8.84 -2.63 0.26
CA ILE A 110 -7.41 -2.71 0.58
C ILE A 110 -6.79 -3.80 -0.29
N VAL A 111 -5.61 -3.52 -0.86
CA VAL A 111 -4.83 -4.46 -1.68
C VAL A 111 -3.39 -4.41 -1.19
N THR A 112 -3.00 -5.37 -0.34
CA THR A 112 -1.70 -5.39 0.34
C THR A 112 -0.84 -6.57 -0.07
N SER A 113 0.48 -6.39 0.04
CA SER A 113 1.47 -7.48 -0.10
C SER A 113 1.64 -8.30 1.19
N CYS A 114 0.93 -7.97 2.27
CA CYS A 114 0.93 -8.76 3.49
C CYS A 114 0.18 -10.07 3.31
N ALA A 115 0.61 -11.11 4.04
CA ALA A 115 -0.22 -12.28 4.29
C ALA A 115 -1.43 -11.90 5.15
N ARG A 116 -2.53 -12.62 5.01
CA ARG A 116 -3.81 -12.31 5.69
C ARG A 116 -3.69 -12.16 7.20
N PRO A 117 -3.02 -13.07 7.95
CA PRO A 117 -2.90 -12.92 9.40
C PRO A 117 -2.17 -11.63 9.80
N LEU A 118 -1.15 -11.22 9.03
CA LEU A 118 -0.39 -10.00 9.29
C LEU A 118 -1.24 -8.74 8.99
N ALA A 119 -1.94 -8.73 7.87
CA ALA A 119 -2.83 -7.62 7.52
C ALA A 119 -3.92 -7.40 8.58
N GLU A 120 -4.55 -8.48 9.04
CA GLU A 120 -5.58 -8.44 10.08
C GLU A 120 -5.01 -7.95 11.42
N ALA A 121 -3.81 -8.42 11.82
CA ALA A 121 -3.15 -7.98 13.04
C ALA A 121 -2.84 -6.47 13.01
N ARG A 122 -2.27 -5.95 11.91
CA ARG A 122 -1.94 -4.53 11.73
C ARG A 122 -3.18 -3.63 11.72
N LEU A 123 -4.23 -4.03 10.99
CA LEU A 123 -5.50 -3.29 10.96
C LEU A 123 -6.19 -3.26 12.32
N ALA A 124 -6.16 -4.37 13.06
CA ALA A 124 -6.73 -4.43 14.41
C ALA A 124 -5.94 -3.57 15.40
N ALA A 125 -4.61 -3.62 15.36
CA ALA A 125 -3.74 -2.86 16.26
C ALA A 125 -3.88 -1.35 16.05
N SER A 126 -3.97 -0.89 14.80
CA SER A 126 -4.18 0.53 14.46
C SER A 126 -5.62 1.00 14.65
N ALA A 127 -6.58 0.11 14.96
CA ALA A 127 -8.01 0.39 14.96
C ALA A 127 -8.50 1.05 13.65
N PHE A 128 -7.88 0.69 12.52
CA PHE A 128 -8.24 1.24 11.21
C PHE A 128 -9.64 0.78 10.77
N PRO A 129 -10.48 1.66 10.21
CA PRO A 129 -11.82 1.30 9.72
C PRO A 129 -11.71 0.49 8.41
N ALA A 130 -11.31 -0.77 8.50
CA ALA A 130 -11.07 -1.63 7.37
C ALA A 130 -12.34 -1.86 6.54
N PRO A 131 -12.25 -1.89 5.19
CA PRO A 131 -13.36 -2.22 4.31
C PRO A 131 -13.64 -3.73 4.30
N ALA A 132 -14.82 -4.13 3.77
CA ALA A 132 -15.17 -5.54 3.62
C ALA A 132 -14.26 -6.28 2.61
N VAL A 133 -13.75 -5.57 1.60
CA VAL A 133 -12.85 -6.13 0.59
C VAL A 133 -11.41 -5.84 0.96
N ILE A 134 -10.68 -6.91 1.30
CA ILE A 134 -9.23 -6.91 1.53
C ILE A 134 -8.64 -8.02 0.67
N VAL A 135 -7.71 -7.65 -0.21
CA VAL A 135 -6.88 -8.56 -1.01
C VAL A 135 -5.50 -8.61 -0.39
N THR A 136 -5.00 -9.80 -0.17
CA THR A 136 -3.68 -10.10 0.42
C THR A 136 -2.87 -10.93 -0.55
N ILE A 137 -1.59 -11.15 -0.26
CA ILE A 137 -0.74 -12.03 -1.08
C ILE A 137 -1.27 -13.47 -1.18
N ASP A 138 -2.10 -13.89 -0.21
CA ASP A 138 -2.68 -15.23 -0.18
C ASP A 138 -3.85 -15.41 -1.17
N ASP A 139 -4.36 -14.32 -1.72
CA ASP A 139 -5.55 -14.29 -2.58
C ASP A 139 -5.20 -14.38 -4.08
N THR A 140 -3.93 -14.21 -4.46
CA THR A 140 -3.49 -14.14 -5.87
C THR A 140 -2.24 -14.97 -6.12
N PRO A 141 -2.08 -15.52 -7.34
CA PRO A 141 -0.90 -16.34 -7.66
C PRO A 141 0.39 -15.52 -7.69
N ASN A 142 0.32 -14.25 -8.08
CA ASN A 142 1.45 -13.33 -8.15
C ASN A 142 1.16 -12.09 -7.33
N GLY A 143 2.17 -11.59 -6.60
CA GLY A 143 2.12 -10.35 -5.85
C GLY A 143 2.56 -9.15 -6.69
N LYS A 144 2.51 -7.93 -6.13
CA LYS A 144 3.12 -6.74 -6.72
C LYS A 144 4.61 -7.02 -7.03
N PRO A 145 5.14 -6.66 -8.21
CA PRO A 145 4.62 -5.70 -9.18
C PRO A 145 3.69 -6.28 -10.27
N GLU A 146 3.29 -7.54 -10.19
CA GLU A 146 2.32 -8.11 -11.11
C GLU A 146 0.91 -7.55 -10.87
N PRO A 147 0.04 -7.46 -11.91
CA PRO A 147 -1.27 -6.82 -11.81
C PRO A 147 -2.31 -7.58 -10.99
N ASP A 148 -2.07 -8.85 -10.71
CA ASP A 148 -3.04 -9.79 -10.13
C ASP A 148 -3.74 -9.24 -8.89
N PRO A 149 -3.05 -8.62 -7.89
CA PRO A 149 -3.72 -8.12 -6.69
C PRO A 149 -4.75 -7.03 -6.97
N PHE A 150 -4.45 -6.09 -7.87
CA PHE A 150 -5.38 -5.01 -8.21
C PHE A 150 -6.51 -5.48 -9.12
N LEU A 151 -6.24 -6.43 -10.01
CA LEU A 151 -7.28 -7.11 -10.80
C LEU A 151 -8.26 -7.85 -9.89
N GLU A 152 -7.78 -8.56 -8.89
CA GLU A 152 -8.61 -9.25 -7.89
C GLU A 152 -9.43 -8.24 -7.06
N GLY A 153 -8.81 -7.12 -6.64
CA GLY A 153 -9.52 -6.06 -5.93
C GLY A 153 -10.69 -5.48 -6.73
N ALA A 154 -10.45 -5.16 -8.00
CA ALA A 154 -11.48 -4.68 -8.92
C ALA A 154 -12.59 -5.73 -9.15
N ALA A 155 -12.19 -6.99 -9.33
CA ALA A 155 -13.13 -8.11 -9.53
C ALA A 155 -14.06 -8.32 -8.32
N ARG A 156 -13.52 -8.26 -7.09
CA ARG A 156 -14.32 -8.37 -5.84
C ARG A 156 -15.31 -7.23 -5.66
N LEU A 157 -14.97 -6.03 -6.16
CA LEU A 157 -15.87 -4.88 -6.17
C LEU A 157 -16.84 -4.89 -7.38
N GLY A 158 -16.61 -5.76 -8.37
CA GLY A 158 -17.45 -5.85 -9.58
C GLY A 158 -17.29 -4.67 -10.52
N VAL A 159 -16.08 -4.06 -10.57
CA VAL A 159 -15.77 -2.86 -11.36
C VAL A 159 -14.69 -3.15 -12.42
N ASP A 160 -14.66 -2.34 -13.47
CA ASP A 160 -13.61 -2.37 -14.49
C ASP A 160 -12.30 -1.77 -13.90
N PRO A 161 -11.15 -2.47 -13.97
CA PRO A 161 -9.87 -1.94 -13.51
C PRO A 161 -9.50 -0.58 -14.11
N SER A 162 -9.85 -0.32 -15.38
CA SER A 162 -9.60 0.96 -16.06
C SER A 162 -10.39 2.14 -15.45
N ARG A 163 -11.40 1.83 -14.64
CA ARG A 163 -12.19 2.79 -13.86
C ARG A 163 -11.86 2.79 -12.38
N CYS A 164 -10.78 2.08 -11.99
CA CYS A 164 -10.26 2.09 -10.64
C CYS A 164 -9.13 3.11 -10.47
N LEU A 165 -9.08 3.68 -9.27
CA LEU A 165 -7.98 4.47 -8.79
C LEU A 165 -7.16 3.62 -7.81
N VAL A 166 -5.86 3.50 -8.03
CA VAL A 166 -4.92 2.88 -7.09
C VAL A 166 -4.21 3.99 -6.32
N ILE A 167 -4.13 3.86 -4.98
CA ILE A 167 -3.34 4.75 -4.13
C ILE A 167 -2.27 3.91 -3.44
N GLU A 168 -1.00 4.32 -3.60
CA GLU A 168 0.18 3.54 -3.28
C GLU A 168 1.35 4.43 -2.87
N ASP A 169 2.33 3.88 -2.14
CA ASP A 169 3.55 4.58 -1.71
C ASP A 169 4.84 4.01 -2.31
N ALA A 170 4.76 2.82 -2.95
CA ALA A 170 5.93 2.06 -3.42
C ALA A 170 5.94 1.85 -4.94
N PRO A 171 7.15 1.85 -5.59
CA PRO A 171 7.28 1.64 -7.03
C PRO A 171 6.66 0.33 -7.53
N ALA A 172 6.79 -0.78 -6.79
CA ALA A 172 6.25 -2.08 -7.17
C ALA A 172 4.70 -2.06 -7.23
N GLY A 173 4.04 -1.42 -6.27
CA GLY A 173 2.59 -1.31 -6.26
C GLY A 173 2.07 -0.35 -7.34
N LEU A 174 2.77 0.76 -7.60
CA LEU A 174 2.43 1.65 -8.72
C LEU A 174 2.57 0.94 -10.07
N GLN A 175 3.61 0.12 -10.24
CA GLN A 175 3.78 -0.71 -11.44
C GLN A 175 2.62 -1.72 -11.58
N ALA A 176 2.25 -2.41 -10.50
CA ALA A 176 1.12 -3.34 -10.50
C ALA A 176 -0.20 -2.66 -10.84
N GLY A 177 -0.47 -1.47 -10.28
CA GLY A 177 -1.67 -0.68 -10.58
C GLY A 177 -1.75 -0.29 -12.07
N ARG A 178 -0.65 0.19 -12.64
CA ARG A 178 -0.59 0.50 -14.07
C ARG A 178 -0.73 -0.74 -14.95
N ALA A 179 -0.07 -1.84 -14.58
CA ALA A 179 -0.18 -3.11 -15.32
C ALA A 179 -1.61 -3.66 -15.29
N ALA A 180 -2.36 -3.41 -14.23
CA ALA A 180 -3.79 -3.72 -14.13
C ALA A 180 -4.68 -2.77 -14.98
N GLY A 181 -4.12 -1.70 -15.55
CA GLY A 181 -4.85 -0.69 -16.30
C GLY A 181 -5.51 0.39 -15.43
N CYS A 182 -5.21 0.42 -14.14
CA CYS A 182 -5.73 1.43 -13.22
C CYS A 182 -5.01 2.78 -13.37
N THR A 183 -5.68 3.85 -12.95
CA THR A 183 -5.04 5.15 -12.70
C THR A 183 -4.35 5.11 -11.35
N THR A 184 -3.17 5.72 -11.24
CA THR A 184 -2.35 5.64 -10.03
C THR A 184 -2.13 7.00 -9.38
N ILE A 185 -2.26 7.06 -8.05
CA ILE A 185 -1.80 8.14 -7.20
C ILE A 185 -0.71 7.61 -6.28
N ALA A 186 0.44 8.26 -6.27
CA ALA A 186 1.49 7.98 -5.30
C ALA A 186 1.38 8.92 -4.10
N VAL A 187 1.54 8.38 -2.89
CA VAL A 187 1.79 9.16 -1.67
C VAL A 187 3.29 9.10 -1.34
N THR A 188 3.87 10.23 -0.97
CA THR A 188 5.28 10.27 -0.52
C THR A 188 5.36 9.92 0.96
N GLY A 189 6.46 9.31 1.37
CA GLY A 189 6.67 8.91 2.77
C GLY A 189 7.73 7.83 2.84
N THR A 190 7.48 6.72 2.17
CA THR A 190 8.40 5.59 2.06
C THR A 190 9.47 5.85 1.00
N TYR A 191 9.10 6.42 -0.15
CA TYR A 191 10.01 6.71 -1.26
C TYR A 191 10.01 8.20 -1.63
N PRO A 192 11.17 8.72 -2.14
CA PRO A 192 11.22 10.06 -2.73
C PRO A 192 10.30 10.18 -3.94
N ALA A 193 9.64 11.34 -4.10
CA ALA A 193 8.73 11.59 -5.24
C ALA A 193 9.35 11.30 -6.62
N ALA A 194 10.68 11.46 -6.76
CA ALA A 194 11.38 11.20 -8.02
C ALA A 194 11.45 9.71 -8.41
N GLU A 195 11.19 8.80 -7.46
CA GLU A 195 11.18 7.35 -7.67
C GLU A 195 9.76 6.80 -7.86
N LEU A 196 8.74 7.64 -7.65
CA LEU A 196 7.34 7.27 -7.74
C LEU A 196 6.77 7.64 -9.11
N ASP A 197 6.73 6.66 -10.01
CA ASP A 197 6.16 6.81 -11.35
C ASP A 197 4.64 6.57 -11.28
N ALA A 198 3.85 7.65 -11.13
CA ALA A 198 2.40 7.63 -11.00
C ALA A 198 1.76 8.74 -11.84
N ASP A 199 0.45 8.61 -12.14
CA ASP A 199 -0.32 9.66 -12.83
C ASP A 199 -0.38 10.95 -11.99
N LEU A 200 -0.38 10.82 -10.66
CA LEU A 200 -0.34 11.95 -9.73
C LEU A 200 0.51 11.56 -8.51
N VAL A 201 1.34 12.48 -8.03
CA VAL A 201 2.11 12.32 -6.77
C VAL A 201 1.66 13.39 -5.78
N VAL A 202 1.31 12.96 -4.56
CA VAL A 202 0.84 13.83 -3.48
C VAL A 202 1.64 13.58 -2.19
N PRO A 203 1.73 14.57 -1.28
CA PRO A 203 2.50 14.42 -0.05
C PRO A 203 1.88 13.44 0.96
N GLY A 204 0.58 13.24 0.92
CA GLY A 204 -0.16 12.35 1.82
C GLY A 204 -1.65 12.34 1.51
N LEU A 205 -2.39 11.43 2.15
CA LEU A 205 -3.83 11.26 1.92
C LEU A 205 -4.66 12.45 2.44
N ASP A 206 -4.15 13.23 3.37
CA ASP A 206 -4.77 14.45 3.88
C ASP A 206 -4.79 15.59 2.86
N SER A 207 -4.04 15.47 1.76
CA SER A 207 -4.10 16.34 0.58
C SER A 207 -5.15 15.91 -0.45
N LEU A 208 -5.84 14.80 -0.23
CA LEU A 208 -6.86 14.27 -1.12
C LEU A 208 -8.27 14.40 -0.53
N ARG A 209 -9.20 14.82 -1.36
CA ARG A 209 -10.64 14.70 -1.11
C ARG A 209 -11.29 13.97 -2.28
N ILE A 210 -12.08 12.95 -1.99
CA ILE A 210 -12.82 12.24 -3.02
C ILE A 210 -14.30 12.55 -2.85
N GLU A 211 -14.89 13.12 -3.90
CA GLU A 211 -16.31 13.43 -3.98
C GLU A 211 -17.06 12.26 -4.61
N VAL A 212 -18.12 11.83 -3.93
CA VAL A 212 -19.00 10.76 -4.43
C VAL A 212 -20.15 11.39 -5.20
N THR A 213 -20.23 11.11 -6.48
CA THR A 213 -21.29 11.60 -7.37
C THR A 213 -22.10 10.45 -7.97
N PRO A 214 -23.27 10.72 -8.58
CA PRO A 214 -24.02 9.69 -9.33
C PRO A 214 -23.21 9.05 -10.46
N ASP A 215 -22.28 9.82 -11.09
CA ASP A 215 -21.50 9.37 -12.24
C ASP A 215 -20.17 8.71 -11.86
N GLY A 216 -19.82 8.68 -10.56
CA GLY A 216 -18.58 8.10 -10.06
C GLY A 216 -17.90 8.92 -8.97
N LEU A 217 -16.64 8.62 -8.74
CA LEU A 217 -15.76 9.28 -7.77
C LEU A 217 -14.92 10.34 -8.49
N ILE A 218 -14.85 11.57 -7.93
CA ILE A 218 -14.03 12.66 -8.45
C ILE A 218 -12.94 12.98 -7.43
N VAL A 219 -11.70 13.04 -7.88
CA VAL A 219 -10.52 13.35 -7.05
C VAL A 219 -10.25 14.84 -7.05
N HIS A 220 -10.15 15.42 -5.86
CA HIS A 220 -9.71 16.80 -5.63
C HIS A 220 -8.40 16.76 -4.85
N VAL A 221 -7.42 17.56 -5.30
CA VAL A 221 -6.17 17.78 -4.57
C VAL A 221 -6.32 19.08 -3.78
N GLU A 222 -6.14 19.00 -2.48
CA GLU A 222 -6.22 20.15 -1.57
C GLU A 222 -4.80 20.54 -1.13
N SER A 223 -4.56 21.84 -0.97
CA SER A 223 -3.31 22.28 -0.35
C SER A 223 -3.27 21.80 1.11
N PRO A 224 -2.12 21.36 1.64
CA PRO A 224 -2.00 20.97 3.03
C PRO A 224 -2.55 22.08 3.96
N LYS A 225 -3.39 21.71 4.90
CA LYS A 225 -3.85 22.65 5.93
C LYS A 225 -2.66 23.02 6.80
N SER A 226 -2.31 24.31 6.82
CA SER A 226 -1.24 24.88 7.65
C SER A 226 -1.53 24.69 9.15
#